data_23e13806b4392349835d34dde8f6902a
#
_entry.id   23e13806b4392349835d34dde8f6902a
#
_cell.length_a   1.000
_cell.length_b   1.000
_cell.length_c   1.000
_cell.angle_alpha   90.00
_cell.angle_beta   90.00
_cell.angle_gamma   90.00
#
_symmetry.space_group_name_H-M   'P 1'
#
loop_
_entity.id
_entity.type
_entity.pdbx_description
1 polymer ?
#
loop_
_entity_poly.entity_id
_entity_poly.type
_entity_poly.pdbx_seq_one_letter_code
_entity_poly.pdbx_strand_id
1 'polypeptide(L)'
;MARRTLTLTAICAVLLGAGAAHAATGDQITSSWAQSNICSATQLGARAQLAGDGTKSVLSVRFTAQWLSPSGWVSLQGAATSPWQSAGSAEFTWGQAGWTFSISVPPGHQYQLRAVAELRWSGETSRTETHTTGSCTIGA
;
A
#
# COMPACT_ATOMS: atom_id res chain seq x y z
N MET A 1 57.00 -46.66 -46.84
CA MET A 1 55.81 -46.84 -45.98
C MET A 1 55.78 -45.68 -44.99
N ALA A 2 54.97 -44.66 -45.29
CA ALA A 2 54.85 -43.48 -44.46
C ALA A 2 53.60 -43.59 -43.60
N ARG A 3 53.76 -43.66 -42.29
CA ARG A 3 52.68 -43.62 -41.28
C ARG A 3 52.33 -42.14 -41.02
N ARG A 4 51.18 -41.73 -41.43
CA ARG A 4 50.62 -40.44 -41.06
C ARG A 4 49.96 -40.56 -39.68
N THR A 5 50.51 -39.88 -38.70
CA THR A 5 49.91 -39.72 -37.39
C THR A 5 48.88 -38.59 -37.45
N LEU A 6 47.60 -38.89 -37.29
CA LEU A 6 46.55 -37.89 -37.10
C LEU A 6 46.55 -37.43 -35.64
N THR A 7 46.88 -36.18 -35.44
CA THR A 7 46.71 -35.52 -34.12
C THR A 7 45.31 -34.93 -34.05
N LEU A 8 44.48 -35.50 -33.20
CA LEU A 8 43.14 -35.00 -32.91
C LEU A 8 43.28 -33.91 -31.86
N THR A 9 43.08 -32.65 -32.28
CA THR A 9 43.07 -31.51 -31.35
C THR A 9 41.63 -31.40 -30.82
N ALA A 10 41.44 -31.75 -29.55
CA ALA A 10 40.17 -31.54 -28.86
C ALA A 10 40.05 -30.05 -28.50
N ILE A 11 39.14 -29.36 -29.15
CA ILE A 11 38.75 -27.98 -28.77
C ILE A 11 37.75 -28.11 -27.64
N CYS A 12 38.18 -27.86 -26.42
CA CYS A 12 37.28 -27.62 -25.30
C CYS A 12 36.62 -26.25 -25.48
N ALA A 13 35.40 -26.25 -25.99
CA ALA A 13 34.55 -25.08 -25.94
C ALA A 13 34.09 -24.87 -24.50
N VAL A 14 34.73 -23.96 -23.80
CA VAL A 14 34.25 -23.44 -22.51
C VAL A 14 33.00 -22.59 -22.82
N LEU A 15 31.85 -23.18 -22.67
CA LEU A 15 30.60 -22.45 -22.59
C LEU A 15 30.61 -21.65 -21.29
N LEU A 16 31.07 -20.42 -21.36
CA LEU A 16 30.77 -19.41 -20.35
C LEU A 16 29.25 -19.18 -20.41
N GLY A 17 28.54 -19.96 -19.61
CA GLY A 17 27.16 -19.67 -19.28
C GLY A 17 27.17 -18.29 -18.61
N ALA A 18 26.81 -17.26 -19.38
CA ALA A 18 26.34 -16.03 -18.83
C ALA A 18 25.07 -16.38 -18.04
N GLY A 19 25.26 -16.74 -16.78
CA GLY A 19 24.20 -16.71 -15.82
C GLY A 19 23.68 -15.29 -15.86
N ALA A 20 22.56 -15.08 -16.55
CA ALA A 20 21.77 -13.91 -16.32
C ALA A 20 21.49 -13.94 -14.81
N ALA A 21 22.25 -13.14 -14.05
CA ALA A 21 21.81 -12.72 -12.75
C ALA A 21 20.46 -12.08 -13.03
N HIS A 22 19.41 -12.84 -12.89
CA HIS A 22 18.13 -12.30 -12.55
C HIS A 22 18.43 -11.60 -11.25
N ALA A 23 18.74 -10.28 -11.32
CA ALA A 23 18.41 -9.44 -10.22
C ALA A 23 16.99 -9.90 -9.89
N ALA A 24 16.86 -10.63 -8.76
CA ALA A 24 15.59 -10.64 -8.11
C ALA A 24 15.31 -9.16 -7.93
N THR A 25 14.64 -8.56 -8.89
CA THR A 25 13.69 -7.56 -8.61
C THR A 25 12.81 -8.27 -7.64
N GLY A 26 13.25 -8.25 -6.37
CA GLY A 26 12.32 -8.40 -5.31
C GLY A 26 11.30 -7.35 -5.63
N ASP A 27 10.33 -7.73 -6.41
CA ASP A 27 9.03 -7.16 -6.39
C ASP A 27 8.48 -7.41 -5.00
N GLN A 28 9.18 -6.92 -4.03
CA GLN A 28 8.62 -6.25 -2.90
C GLN A 28 7.92 -5.04 -3.51
N ILE A 29 6.94 -5.33 -4.38
CA ILE A 29 5.96 -4.33 -4.72
C ILE A 29 5.30 -4.06 -3.41
N THR A 30 5.83 -3.05 -2.76
CA THR A 30 5.18 -2.50 -1.59
C THR A 30 3.90 -1.91 -2.14
N SER A 31 2.82 -2.68 -2.07
CA SER A 31 1.52 -2.24 -2.55
C SER A 31 0.99 -1.17 -1.62
N SER A 32 0.26 -0.22 -2.18
CA SER A 32 -0.56 0.68 -1.40
C SER A 32 -1.76 -0.07 -0.81
N TRP A 33 -2.12 0.25 0.42
CA TRP A 33 -3.25 -0.37 1.10
C TRP A 33 -3.82 0.55 2.19
N ALA A 34 -5.02 0.22 2.67
CA ALA A 34 -5.62 0.81 3.86
C ALA A 34 -6.24 -0.29 4.73
N GLN A 35 -6.13 -0.12 6.04
CA GLN A 35 -6.69 -1.04 7.03
C GLN A 35 -7.18 -0.32 8.27
N SER A 36 -8.15 -0.91 8.97
CA SER A 36 -8.53 -0.49 10.31
C SER A 36 -7.52 -1.06 11.31
N ASN A 37 -6.96 -0.21 12.16
CA ASN A 37 -6.00 -0.59 13.18
C ASN A 37 -6.49 -0.32 14.62
N ILE A 38 -7.56 0.45 14.78
CA ILE A 38 -8.28 0.65 16.05
C ILE A 38 -9.77 0.41 15.77
N CYS A 39 -10.36 -0.45 16.58
CA CYS A 39 -11.78 -0.74 16.54
C CYS A 39 -12.26 -0.90 18.00
N SER A 40 -12.85 0.12 18.55
CA SER A 40 -13.39 0.14 19.92
C SER A 40 -14.81 0.67 19.92
N ALA A 41 -15.46 0.69 21.09
CA ALA A 41 -16.81 1.21 21.21
C ALA A 41 -16.95 2.67 20.78
N THR A 42 -15.87 3.46 20.80
CA THR A 42 -15.88 4.90 20.57
C THR A 42 -14.83 5.39 19.59
N GLN A 43 -14.04 4.50 19.00
CA GLN A 43 -12.96 4.90 18.10
C GLN A 43 -12.84 3.99 16.87
N LEU A 44 -12.66 4.63 15.74
CA LEU A 44 -12.23 4.00 14.49
C LEU A 44 -10.87 4.55 14.11
N GLY A 45 -9.83 3.72 14.17
CA GLY A 45 -8.52 4.06 13.66
C GLY A 45 -8.32 3.46 12.28
N ALA A 46 -7.73 4.23 11.39
CA ALA A 46 -7.34 3.80 10.06
C ALA A 46 -5.88 4.12 9.80
N ARG A 47 -5.21 3.23 9.08
CA ARG A 47 -3.84 3.39 8.61
C ARG A 47 -3.78 3.06 7.13
N ALA A 48 -2.99 3.81 6.39
CA ALA A 48 -2.73 3.54 4.99
C ALA A 48 -1.23 3.56 4.71
N GLN A 49 -0.83 2.80 3.71
CA GLN A 49 0.50 2.76 3.15
C GLN A 49 0.44 3.19 1.69
N LEU A 50 1.37 4.03 1.30
CA LEU A 50 1.59 4.44 -0.07
C LEU A 50 2.89 3.83 -0.56
N ALA A 51 2.85 3.15 -1.69
CA ALA A 51 4.06 2.67 -2.34
C ALA A 51 4.89 3.84 -2.85
N GLY A 52 6.20 3.81 -2.60
CA GLY A 52 7.14 4.74 -3.22
C GLY A 52 7.35 4.42 -4.69
N ASP A 53 7.82 5.40 -5.44
CA ASP A 53 8.11 5.27 -6.87
C ASP A 53 9.52 5.78 -7.26
N GLY A 54 10.35 6.07 -6.25
CA GLY A 54 11.71 6.55 -6.42
C GLY A 54 11.80 8.04 -6.76
N THR A 55 10.68 8.76 -6.82
CA THR A 55 10.65 10.21 -7.08
C THR A 55 10.64 11.02 -5.79
N LYS A 56 10.90 12.34 -5.90
CA LYS A 56 10.80 13.28 -4.77
C LYS A 56 9.37 13.72 -4.46
N SER A 57 8.38 13.03 -5.00
CA SER A 57 6.98 13.34 -4.72
C SER A 57 6.66 13.19 -3.23
N VAL A 58 5.83 14.08 -2.72
CA VAL A 58 5.31 14.00 -1.36
C VAL A 58 4.18 13.00 -1.32
N LEU A 59 4.23 12.09 -0.35
CA LEU A 59 3.17 11.15 -0.05
C LEU A 59 2.24 11.73 1.01
N SER A 60 0.95 11.70 0.76
CA SER A 60 -0.06 12.13 1.73
C SER A 60 -1.32 11.28 1.62
N VAL A 61 -2.04 11.18 2.73
CA VAL A 61 -3.30 10.44 2.82
C VAL A 61 -4.35 11.24 3.57
N ARG A 62 -5.60 11.11 3.15
CA ARG A 62 -6.77 11.66 3.83
C ARG A 62 -7.78 10.56 4.02
N PHE A 63 -8.36 10.47 5.21
CA PHE A 63 -9.34 9.44 5.56
C PHE A 63 -10.73 10.05 5.69
N THR A 64 -11.73 9.31 5.23
CA THR A 64 -13.14 9.63 5.44
C THR A 64 -13.82 8.45 6.12
N ALA A 65 -14.43 8.68 7.27
CA ALA A 65 -15.19 7.65 7.98
C ALA A 65 -16.58 7.49 7.35
N GLN A 66 -17.00 6.24 7.14
CA GLN A 66 -18.31 5.86 6.61
C GLN A 66 -18.99 4.88 7.55
N TRP A 67 -20.32 4.89 7.55
CA TRP A 67 -21.14 3.90 8.23
C TRP A 67 -22.04 3.17 7.23
N LEU A 68 -22.37 1.94 7.54
CA LEU A 68 -23.28 1.13 6.74
C LEU A 68 -24.73 1.48 7.08
N SER A 69 -25.36 2.26 6.21
CA SER A 69 -26.77 2.57 6.27
C SER A 69 -27.61 1.50 5.56
N PRO A 70 -28.95 1.49 5.73
CA PRO A 70 -29.82 0.58 4.97
C PRO A 70 -29.69 0.72 3.44
N SER A 71 -29.22 1.87 2.94
CA SER A 71 -29.02 2.14 1.51
C SER A 71 -27.56 1.99 1.05
N GLY A 72 -26.66 1.55 1.94
CA GLY A 72 -25.25 1.36 1.65
C GLY A 72 -24.32 2.23 2.49
N TRP A 73 -23.07 2.29 2.11
CA TRP A 73 -22.06 3.06 2.82
C TRP A 73 -22.22 4.56 2.57
N VAL A 74 -22.33 5.33 3.64
CA VAL A 74 -22.44 6.78 3.60
C VAL A 74 -21.44 7.42 4.56
N SER A 75 -20.91 8.58 4.19
CA SER A 75 -20.00 9.33 5.06
C SER A 75 -20.70 9.80 6.33
N LEU A 76 -19.99 9.72 7.46
CA LEU A 76 -20.46 10.30 8.71
C LEU A 76 -20.64 11.81 8.54
N GLN A 77 -21.58 12.37 9.28
CA GLN A 77 -21.77 13.82 9.33
C GLN A 77 -20.75 14.48 10.26
N GLY A 78 -20.46 15.74 10.05
CA GLY A 78 -19.52 16.51 10.85
C GLY A 78 -18.07 16.26 10.44
N ALA A 79 -17.21 15.99 11.41
CA ALA A 79 -15.76 15.78 11.18
C ALA A 79 -15.43 14.38 10.63
N ALA A 80 -16.12 13.96 9.56
CA ALA A 80 -15.97 12.64 8.95
C ALA A 80 -14.68 12.48 8.13
N THR A 81 -14.03 13.58 7.76
CA THR A 81 -12.84 13.59 6.91
C THR A 81 -11.67 14.18 7.70
N SER A 82 -10.55 13.44 7.73
CA SER A 82 -9.32 13.92 8.35
C SER A 82 -8.69 15.05 7.54
N PRO A 83 -7.80 15.85 8.15
CA PRO A 83 -6.83 16.61 7.38
C PRO A 83 -5.93 15.68 6.56
N TRP A 84 -5.23 16.23 5.56
CA TRP A 84 -4.18 15.50 4.88
C TRP A 84 -3.05 15.16 5.87
N GLN A 85 -2.71 13.89 5.92
CA GLN A 85 -1.61 13.36 6.73
C GLN A 85 -0.40 13.14 5.84
N SER A 86 0.77 13.65 6.25
CA SER A 86 2.01 13.36 5.53
C SER A 86 2.42 11.90 5.77
N ALA A 87 2.74 11.20 4.71
CA ALA A 87 3.30 9.85 4.74
C ALA A 87 4.76 9.80 4.30
N GLY A 88 5.39 10.95 4.07
CA GLY A 88 6.80 11.06 3.72
C GLY A 88 7.05 11.32 2.23
N SER A 89 8.17 10.81 1.74
CA SER A 89 8.63 10.97 0.35
C SER A 89 8.52 9.67 -0.43
N ALA A 90 8.15 9.76 -1.69
CA ALA A 90 8.12 8.63 -2.61
C ALA A 90 9.51 8.11 -3.01
N GLU A 91 10.60 8.76 -2.58
CA GLU A 91 11.97 8.26 -2.72
C GLU A 91 12.19 6.95 -1.95
N PHE A 92 11.49 6.77 -0.84
CA PHE A 92 11.55 5.56 -0.04
C PHE A 92 10.62 4.50 -0.61
N THR A 93 10.83 3.24 -0.23
CA THR A 93 10.04 2.11 -0.72
C THR A 93 8.56 2.27 -0.43
N TRP A 94 8.22 2.89 0.70
CA TRP A 94 6.84 3.18 1.13
C TRP A 94 6.81 4.26 2.20
N GLY A 95 5.63 4.87 2.37
CA GLY A 95 5.32 5.74 3.49
C GLY A 95 3.98 5.37 4.11
N GLN A 96 3.78 5.64 5.37
CA GLN A 96 2.55 5.35 6.10
C GLN A 96 2.05 6.57 6.87
N ALA A 97 0.74 6.68 6.99
CA ALA A 97 0.09 7.58 7.92
C ALA A 97 -1.22 6.99 8.40
N GLY A 98 -1.74 7.51 9.49
CA GLY A 98 -2.99 7.07 10.07
C GLY A 98 -3.78 8.22 10.68
N TRP A 99 -5.04 7.93 10.98
CA TRP A 99 -5.94 8.84 11.65
C TRP A 99 -6.91 8.06 12.53
N THR A 100 -7.26 8.63 13.69
CA THR A 100 -8.26 8.06 14.58
C THR A 100 -9.45 8.99 14.68
N PHE A 101 -10.64 8.45 14.36
CA PHE A 101 -11.91 9.13 14.55
C PHE A 101 -12.48 8.79 15.91
N SER A 102 -12.86 9.80 16.66
CA SER A 102 -13.68 9.64 17.85
C SER A 102 -15.15 9.64 17.45
N ILE A 103 -15.84 8.57 17.78
CA ILE A 103 -17.22 8.32 17.36
C ILE A 103 -18.12 8.31 18.59
N SER A 104 -19.18 9.11 18.55
CA SER A 104 -20.22 9.08 19.56
C SER A 104 -21.39 8.24 19.05
N VAL A 105 -21.70 7.15 19.75
CA VAL A 105 -22.81 6.25 19.42
C VAL A 105 -23.85 6.34 20.52
N PRO A 106 -25.14 6.50 20.19
CA PRO A 106 -26.20 6.46 21.20
C PRO A 106 -26.17 5.14 21.98
N PRO A 107 -26.48 5.15 23.29
CA PRO A 107 -26.52 3.92 24.10
C PRO A 107 -27.44 2.86 23.50
N GLY A 108 -26.99 1.60 23.52
CA GLY A 108 -27.73 0.46 22.98
C GLY A 108 -27.73 0.34 21.46
N HIS A 109 -26.96 1.17 20.76
CA HIS A 109 -26.83 1.09 19.31
C HIS A 109 -25.43 0.62 18.91
N GLN A 110 -25.38 -0.08 17.79
CA GLN A 110 -24.13 -0.50 17.14
C GLN A 110 -24.19 -0.15 15.66
N TYR A 111 -23.05 0.27 15.12
CA TYR A 111 -22.92 0.59 13.71
C TYR A 111 -21.67 -0.07 13.14
N GLN A 112 -21.77 -0.52 11.90
CA GLN A 112 -20.58 -0.92 11.15
C GLN A 112 -19.99 0.32 10.48
N LEU A 113 -18.72 0.55 10.74
CA LEU A 113 -17.95 1.64 10.18
C LEU A 113 -16.76 1.12 9.37
N ARG A 114 -16.32 1.93 8.44
CA ARG A 114 -15.06 1.76 7.71
C ARG A 114 -14.47 3.13 7.42
N ALA A 115 -13.22 3.15 6.99
CA ALA A 115 -12.60 4.35 6.45
C ALA A 115 -12.28 4.17 4.97
N VAL A 116 -12.44 5.24 4.21
CA VAL A 116 -11.94 5.37 2.84
C VAL A 116 -10.69 6.23 2.91
N ALA A 117 -9.58 5.70 2.42
CA ALA A 117 -8.31 6.40 2.34
C ALA A 117 -8.10 6.91 0.91
N GLU A 118 -7.92 8.19 0.76
CA GLU A 118 -7.49 8.85 -0.46
C GLU A 118 -5.98 9.07 -0.37
N LEU A 119 -5.23 8.38 -1.21
CA LEU A 119 -3.77 8.42 -1.27
C LEU A 119 -3.35 9.36 -2.38
N ARG A 120 -2.36 10.22 -2.11
CA ARG A 120 -1.91 11.22 -3.06
C ARG A 120 -0.39 11.29 -3.14
N TRP A 121 0.11 11.25 -4.36
CA TRP A 121 1.48 11.59 -4.74
C TRP A 121 1.45 12.98 -5.35
N SER A 122 2.29 13.87 -4.86
CA SER A 122 2.35 15.28 -5.33
C SER A 122 3.79 15.71 -5.56
N GLY A 123 4.11 16.20 -6.75
CA GLY A 123 5.44 16.65 -7.13
C GLY A 123 5.83 16.16 -8.51
N GLU A 124 6.91 15.40 -8.62
CA GLU A 124 7.36 14.81 -9.88
C GLU A 124 6.34 13.80 -10.43
N THR A 125 5.73 13.04 -9.55
CA THR A 125 4.55 12.22 -9.85
C THR A 125 3.30 12.91 -9.31
N SER A 126 2.23 12.94 -10.09
CA SER A 126 0.92 13.45 -9.67
C SER A 126 -0.12 12.39 -9.94
N ARG A 127 -0.55 11.69 -8.89
CA ARG A 127 -1.59 10.65 -8.95
C ARG A 127 -2.33 10.52 -7.63
N THR A 128 -3.49 9.90 -7.70
CA THR A 128 -4.28 9.53 -6.54
C THR A 128 -4.74 8.08 -6.65
N GLU A 129 -4.90 7.43 -5.50
CA GLU A 129 -5.53 6.12 -5.38
C GLU A 129 -6.54 6.17 -4.25
N THR A 130 -7.54 5.30 -4.30
CA THR A 130 -8.52 5.15 -3.23
C THR A 130 -8.53 3.72 -2.73
N HIS A 131 -8.38 3.56 -1.42
CA HIS A 131 -8.42 2.28 -0.74
C HIS A 131 -9.44 2.32 0.39
N THR A 132 -10.09 1.21 0.65
CA THR A 132 -11.11 1.10 1.68
C THR A 132 -10.66 0.09 2.73
N THR A 133 -10.80 0.44 4.00
CA THR A 133 -10.51 -0.48 5.11
C THR A 133 -11.58 -1.57 5.23
N GLY A 134 -11.25 -2.64 5.98
CA GLY A 134 -12.26 -3.53 6.50
C GLY A 134 -13.23 -2.80 7.43
N SER A 135 -14.40 -3.39 7.64
CA SER A 135 -15.41 -2.83 8.55
C SER A 135 -15.08 -3.13 10.01
N CYS A 136 -15.59 -2.27 10.88
CA CYS A 136 -15.41 -2.30 12.32
C CYS A 136 -16.76 -2.00 12.98
N THR A 137 -17.17 -2.81 13.96
CA THR A 137 -18.40 -2.56 14.72
C THR A 137 -18.09 -1.63 15.89
N ILE A 138 -18.78 -0.50 15.94
CA ILE A 138 -18.65 0.55 16.96
C ILE A 138 -19.95 0.65 17.75
N GLY A 139 -19.80 0.94 19.05
CA GLY A 139 -20.94 0.99 19.99
C GLY A 139 -21.06 -0.26 20.85
N ALA A 140 -22.01 -0.29 21.71
CA ALA A 140 -22.25 -1.38 22.66
C ALA A 140 -23.72 -1.83 22.62
#